data_853aa8ca841f749ac69ccee15b282db2
#
_entry.id   853aa8ca841f749ac69ccee15b282db2
#
_cell.length_a   1.000
_cell.length_b   1.000
_cell.length_c   1.000
_cell.angle_alpha   90.00
_cell.angle_beta   90.00
_cell.angle_gamma   90.00
#
_symmetry.space_group_name_H-M   'P 1'
#
loop_
_entity.id
_entity.type
_entity.pdbx_description
1 polymer ?
#
loop_
_entity_poly.entity_id
_entity_poly.type
_entity_poly.pdbx_seq_one_letter_code
_entity_poly.pdbx_strand_id
1 'polypeptide(L)'
;MDGSRLPPRTTASRLSAALERAGRFKGVRVARAALALIRVGADSPPETRLRLALLDAGLPEPRLQAQLVSPAGERTDADMVVERSGVALHYDGGHHRTPEQQRRDARRDRLWQEAGHLSITVMGADLAEDFRTVVAAVVRHDRAVRAASTSGPAPQNFRT
;
A
#
# COMPACT_ATOMS: atom_id res chain seq x y z
N MET A 1 24.27 0.18 1.16
CA MET A 1 23.84 1.54 1.53
C MET A 1 22.62 1.35 2.39
N ASP A 2 22.72 1.75 3.64
CA ASP A 2 21.59 1.79 4.58
C ASP A 2 20.53 2.71 3.99
N GLY A 3 19.38 2.15 3.65
CA GLY A 3 18.21 2.88 3.14
C GLY A 3 17.52 3.72 4.21
N SER A 4 18.30 4.40 5.03
CA SER A 4 17.84 5.30 6.08
C SER A 4 16.94 6.38 5.47
N ARG A 5 15.64 6.25 5.67
CA ARG A 5 14.66 7.28 5.30
C ARG A 5 15.03 8.58 5.98
N LEU A 6 15.10 9.65 5.20
CA LEU A 6 15.25 10.99 5.77
C LEU A 6 14.10 11.25 6.77
N PRO A 7 14.38 11.87 7.92
CA PRO A 7 13.34 12.19 8.87
C PRO A 7 12.27 13.07 8.21
N PRO A 8 10.98 12.86 8.52
CA PRO A 8 9.90 13.63 7.93
C PRO A 8 10.10 15.13 8.22
N ARG A 9 9.99 15.95 7.18
CA ARG A 9 10.14 17.41 7.30
C ARG A 9 9.04 18.06 8.14
N THR A 10 7.90 17.40 8.29
CA THR A 10 6.75 17.84 9.07
C THR A 10 5.89 16.64 9.47
N THR A 11 4.88 16.88 10.31
CA THR A 11 3.89 15.87 10.73
C THR A 11 2.48 16.32 10.35
N ALA A 12 1.54 15.38 10.27
CA ALA A 12 0.13 15.69 10.01
C ALA A 12 -0.42 16.69 11.04
N SER A 13 -0.05 16.55 12.32
CA SER A 13 -0.44 17.48 13.39
C SER A 13 0.10 18.89 13.18
N ARG A 14 1.35 19.03 12.73
CA ARG A 14 1.93 20.35 12.39
C ARG A 14 1.23 20.99 11.19
N LEU A 15 0.87 20.21 10.20
CA LEU A 15 0.10 20.68 9.05
C LEU A 15 -1.30 21.11 9.46
N SER A 16 -1.99 20.34 10.33
CA SER A 16 -3.29 20.71 10.88
C SER A 16 -3.23 22.05 11.61
N ALA A 17 -2.29 22.18 12.55
CA ALA A 17 -2.10 23.41 13.29
C ALA A 17 -1.75 24.61 12.38
N ALA A 18 -1.00 24.39 11.30
CA ALA A 18 -0.73 25.43 10.33
C ALA A 18 -1.98 25.88 9.58
N LEU A 19 -2.84 24.93 9.15
CA LEU A 19 -4.12 25.23 8.50
C LEU A 19 -5.12 25.95 9.42
N GLU A 20 -5.11 25.62 10.71
CA GLU A 20 -5.92 26.30 11.73
C GLU A 20 -5.47 27.75 11.90
N ARG A 21 -4.16 27.98 12.06
CA ARG A 21 -3.58 29.34 12.19
C ARG A 21 -3.78 30.18 10.92
N ALA A 22 -3.69 29.58 9.74
CA ALA A 22 -3.90 30.28 8.47
C ALA A 22 -5.34 30.77 8.28
N GLY A 23 -6.31 30.21 9.00
CA GLY A 23 -7.68 30.64 8.98
C GLY A 23 -8.36 30.43 7.64
N ARG A 24 -8.95 31.51 7.08
CA ARG A 24 -9.70 31.49 5.83
C ARG A 24 -8.81 31.98 4.68
N PHE A 25 -8.56 31.12 3.68
CA PHE A 25 -7.86 31.47 2.44
C PHE A 25 -8.44 30.67 1.27
N LYS A 26 -8.12 31.10 0.04
CA LYS A 26 -8.54 30.39 -1.17
C LYS A 26 -7.97 28.97 -1.17
N GLY A 27 -8.83 27.95 -1.22
CA GLY A 27 -8.43 26.55 -1.22
C GLY A 27 -8.33 25.88 0.16
N VAL A 28 -8.64 26.58 1.27
CA VAL A 28 -8.56 25.99 2.63
C VAL A 28 -9.40 24.73 2.80
N ARG A 29 -10.56 24.62 2.13
CA ARG A 29 -11.39 23.41 2.16
C ARG A 29 -10.68 22.23 1.49
N VAL A 30 -10.06 22.49 0.35
CA VAL A 30 -9.29 21.47 -0.39
C VAL A 30 -8.08 21.03 0.44
N ALA A 31 -7.35 21.97 1.04
CA ALA A 31 -6.21 21.67 1.91
C ALA A 31 -6.62 20.82 3.13
N ARG A 32 -7.75 21.12 3.77
CA ARG A 32 -8.26 20.29 4.88
C ARG A 32 -8.68 18.89 4.42
N ALA A 33 -9.36 18.79 3.29
CA ALA A 33 -9.71 17.48 2.70
C ALA A 33 -8.47 16.67 2.35
N ALA A 34 -7.46 17.28 1.74
CA ALA A 34 -6.19 16.63 1.44
C ALA A 34 -5.47 16.16 2.72
N LEU A 35 -5.46 17.00 3.77
CA LEU A 35 -4.85 16.64 5.06
C LEU A 35 -5.53 15.41 5.69
N ALA A 36 -6.84 15.28 5.58
CA ALA A 36 -7.58 14.12 6.09
C ALA A 36 -7.20 12.81 5.36
N LEU A 37 -6.68 12.92 4.14
CA LEU A 37 -6.26 11.80 3.32
C LEU A 37 -4.79 11.40 3.51
N ILE A 38 -3.99 12.23 4.21
CA ILE A 38 -2.57 11.92 4.45
C ILE A 38 -2.45 10.68 5.34
N ARG A 39 -1.56 9.78 4.94
CA ARG A 39 -1.13 8.65 5.77
C ARG A 39 0.41 8.60 5.80
N VAL A 40 0.96 8.35 6.98
CA VAL A 40 2.38 8.06 7.13
C VAL A 40 2.64 6.67 6.57
N GLY A 41 3.71 6.53 5.80
CA GLY A 41 4.08 5.25 5.16
C GLY A 41 3.74 5.17 3.66
N ALA A 42 3.00 6.12 3.09
CA ALA A 42 2.97 6.29 1.64
C ALA A 42 4.18 7.13 1.24
N ASP A 43 5.24 6.46 0.79
CA ASP A 43 6.56 7.10 0.63
C ASP A 43 6.70 7.84 -0.71
N SER A 44 5.76 7.65 -1.61
CA SER A 44 5.75 8.31 -2.92
C SER A 44 4.36 8.79 -3.33
N PRO A 45 4.26 9.81 -4.23
CA PRO A 45 2.98 10.23 -4.78
C PRO A 45 2.20 9.11 -5.49
N PRO A 46 2.82 8.20 -6.28
CA PRO A 46 2.13 7.06 -6.87
C PRO A 46 1.50 6.13 -5.84
N GLU A 47 2.22 5.81 -4.75
CA GLU A 47 1.66 4.99 -3.67
C GLU A 47 0.43 5.64 -3.02
N THR A 48 0.50 6.95 -2.77
CA THR A 48 -0.67 7.69 -2.26
C THR A 48 -1.85 7.60 -3.22
N ARG A 49 -1.62 7.75 -4.54
CA ARG A 49 -2.68 7.64 -5.56
C ARG A 49 -3.27 6.24 -5.63
N LEU A 50 -2.42 5.20 -5.61
CA LEU A 50 -2.86 3.80 -5.58
C LEU A 50 -3.73 3.53 -4.34
N ARG A 51 -3.28 3.96 -3.17
CA ARG A 51 -4.05 3.82 -1.92
C ARG A 51 -5.44 4.46 -2.03
N LEU A 52 -5.51 5.68 -2.56
CA LEU A 52 -6.78 6.37 -2.73
C LEU A 52 -7.67 5.67 -3.76
N ALA A 53 -7.12 5.17 -4.86
CA ALA A 53 -7.87 4.41 -5.86
C ALA A 53 -8.46 3.10 -5.28
N LEU A 54 -7.74 2.42 -4.37
CA LEU A 54 -8.27 1.26 -3.65
C LEU A 54 -9.45 1.65 -2.73
N LEU A 55 -9.33 2.76 -1.99
CA LEU A 55 -10.40 3.28 -1.13
C LEU A 55 -11.64 3.68 -1.94
N ASP A 56 -11.46 4.39 -3.05
CA ASP A 56 -12.54 4.82 -3.95
C ASP A 56 -13.28 3.61 -4.56
N ALA A 57 -12.58 2.48 -4.73
CA ALA A 57 -13.19 1.21 -5.14
C ALA A 57 -13.90 0.45 -4.00
N GLY A 58 -13.99 1.02 -2.79
CA GLY A 58 -14.66 0.44 -1.63
C GLY A 58 -13.87 -0.62 -0.88
N LEU A 59 -12.57 -0.71 -1.11
CA LEU A 59 -11.67 -1.56 -0.31
C LEU A 59 -11.37 -0.89 1.04
N PRO A 60 -11.04 -1.65 2.08
CA PRO A 60 -10.59 -1.09 3.36
C PRO A 60 -9.25 -0.35 3.19
N GLU A 61 -8.94 0.53 4.14
CA GLU A 61 -7.64 1.20 4.22
C GLU A 61 -6.53 0.13 4.21
N PRO A 62 -5.62 0.13 3.23
CA PRO A 62 -4.52 -0.84 3.22
C PRO A 62 -3.50 -0.49 4.30
N ARG A 63 -2.89 -1.51 4.89
CA ARG A 63 -1.72 -1.32 5.75
C ARG A 63 -0.52 -0.94 4.89
N LEU A 64 0.08 0.20 5.21
CA LEU A 64 1.26 0.71 4.51
C LEU A 64 2.54 0.14 5.11
N GLN A 65 3.56 -0.06 4.27
CA GLN A 65 4.89 -0.54 4.66
C GLN A 65 4.81 -1.80 5.54
N ALA A 66 4.00 -2.75 5.09
CA ALA A 66 3.75 -3.99 5.81
C ALA A 66 4.98 -4.89 5.76
N GLN A 67 5.39 -5.39 6.92
CA GLN A 67 6.50 -6.34 7.03
C GLN A 67 5.99 -7.76 7.20
N LEU A 68 6.65 -8.69 6.54
CA LEU A 68 6.46 -10.13 6.68
C LEU A 68 7.75 -10.76 7.18
N VAL A 69 7.63 -11.66 8.15
CA VAL A 69 8.74 -12.51 8.60
C VAL A 69 8.35 -13.95 8.34
N SER A 70 9.11 -14.63 7.50
CA SER A 70 8.87 -16.04 7.19
C SER A 70 9.18 -16.93 8.41
N PRO A 71 8.71 -18.18 8.44
CA PRO A 71 9.08 -19.15 9.49
C PRO A 71 10.60 -19.39 9.58
N ALA A 72 11.35 -19.19 8.50
CA ALA A 72 12.81 -19.28 8.46
C ALA A 72 13.50 -18.00 8.96
N GLY A 73 12.74 -16.97 9.42
CA GLY A 73 13.29 -15.70 9.90
C GLY A 73 13.65 -14.70 8.79
N GLU A 74 13.34 -15.00 7.55
CA GLU A 74 13.55 -14.06 6.44
C GLU A 74 12.54 -12.93 6.50
N ARG A 75 13.03 -11.70 6.26
CA ARG A 75 12.20 -10.48 6.27
C ARG A 75 11.98 -9.97 4.87
N THR A 76 10.76 -9.57 4.61
CA THR A 76 10.36 -8.86 3.40
C THR A 76 9.30 -7.83 3.72
N ASP A 77 9.10 -6.86 2.84
CA ASP A 77 8.13 -5.78 3.00
C ASP A 77 7.26 -5.65 1.75
N ALA A 78 6.10 -5.05 1.92
CA ALA A 78 5.23 -4.62 0.86
C ALA A 78 4.84 -3.15 1.10
N ASP A 79 4.72 -2.36 0.02
CA ASP A 79 4.31 -0.97 0.13
C ASP A 79 2.90 -0.85 0.71
N MET A 80 2.02 -1.78 0.33
CA MET A 80 0.66 -1.87 0.85
C MET A 80 0.19 -3.32 0.99
N VAL A 81 -0.63 -3.58 2.00
CA VAL A 81 -1.36 -4.85 2.14
C VAL A 81 -2.84 -4.58 2.39
N VAL A 82 -3.70 -5.11 1.54
CA VAL A 82 -5.15 -5.18 1.79
C VAL A 82 -5.41 -6.40 2.67
N GLU A 83 -5.35 -6.21 4.00
CA GLU A 83 -5.35 -7.30 4.97
C GLU A 83 -6.57 -8.22 4.85
N ARG A 84 -7.76 -7.64 4.60
CA ARG A 84 -9.01 -8.41 4.47
C ARG A 84 -8.94 -9.50 3.39
N SER A 85 -8.26 -9.23 2.32
CA SER A 85 -8.14 -10.15 1.18
C SER A 85 -6.76 -10.78 1.04
N GLY A 86 -5.80 -10.40 1.89
CA GLY A 86 -4.44 -10.93 1.81
C GLY A 86 -3.71 -10.55 0.52
N VAL A 87 -3.94 -9.32 0.00
CA VAL A 87 -3.25 -8.83 -1.21
C VAL A 87 -2.09 -7.94 -0.81
N ALA A 88 -0.88 -8.32 -1.17
CA ALA A 88 0.33 -7.52 -1.04
C ALA A 88 0.64 -6.80 -2.37
N LEU A 89 0.87 -5.49 -2.30
CA LEU A 89 1.12 -4.62 -3.44
C LEU A 89 2.52 -4.02 -3.33
N HIS A 90 3.28 -4.09 -4.42
CA HIS A 90 4.64 -3.58 -4.51
C HIS A 90 4.72 -2.62 -5.70
N TYR A 91 4.99 -1.34 -5.45
CA TYR A 91 5.12 -0.35 -6.50
C TYR A 91 6.53 -0.35 -7.08
N ASP A 92 6.63 -0.55 -8.40
CA ASP A 92 7.87 -0.44 -9.14
C ASP A 92 7.84 0.75 -10.09
N GLY A 93 8.61 1.76 -9.76
CA GLY A 93 8.71 3.01 -10.51
C GLY A 93 9.36 2.90 -11.90
N GLY A 94 9.77 1.70 -12.36
CA GLY A 94 10.23 1.49 -13.74
C GLY A 94 11.70 1.85 -14.00
N HIS A 95 12.56 1.88 -12.98
CA HIS A 95 14.00 2.03 -13.17
C HIS A 95 14.61 0.74 -13.76
N HIS A 96 15.72 0.87 -14.51
CA HIS A 96 16.42 -0.25 -15.12
C HIS A 96 16.64 -1.39 -14.13
N ARG A 97 15.96 -2.53 -14.35
CA ARG A 97 16.05 -3.71 -13.47
C ARG A 97 17.35 -4.44 -13.76
N THR A 98 18.23 -4.48 -12.79
CA THR A 98 19.37 -5.38 -12.83
C THR A 98 18.94 -6.83 -12.56
N PRO A 99 19.71 -7.84 -13.00
CA PRO A 99 19.43 -9.24 -12.65
C PRO A 99 19.31 -9.47 -11.14
N GLU A 100 20.07 -8.74 -10.34
CA GLU A 100 20.02 -8.81 -8.86
C GLU A 100 18.71 -8.28 -8.31
N GLN A 101 18.19 -7.18 -8.86
CA GLN A 101 16.87 -6.63 -8.49
C GLN A 101 15.77 -7.61 -8.84
N GLN A 102 15.79 -8.19 -10.05
CA GLN A 102 14.81 -9.20 -10.47
C GLN A 102 14.79 -10.42 -9.53
N ARG A 103 15.97 -10.89 -9.09
CA ARG A 103 16.06 -12.00 -8.12
C ARG A 103 15.48 -11.63 -6.76
N ARG A 104 15.72 -10.41 -6.27
CA ARG A 104 15.16 -9.92 -5.00
C ARG A 104 13.64 -9.81 -5.09
N ASP A 105 13.12 -9.25 -6.17
CA ASP A 105 11.68 -9.12 -6.40
C ASP A 105 11.01 -10.50 -6.46
N ALA A 106 11.57 -11.44 -7.22
CA ALA A 106 11.06 -12.80 -7.28
C ALA A 106 11.10 -13.52 -5.92
N ARG A 107 12.12 -13.26 -5.09
CA ARG A 107 12.20 -13.81 -3.73
C ARG A 107 11.13 -13.17 -2.82
N ARG A 108 10.97 -11.85 -2.88
CA ARG A 108 9.94 -11.12 -2.15
C ARG A 108 8.55 -11.67 -2.47
N ASP A 109 8.22 -11.78 -3.76
CA ASP A 109 6.92 -12.28 -4.22
C ASP A 109 6.66 -13.71 -3.73
N ARG A 110 7.70 -14.58 -3.77
CA ARG A 110 7.61 -15.95 -3.26
C ARG A 110 7.29 -15.97 -1.76
N LEU A 111 7.97 -15.17 -0.94
CA LEU A 111 7.75 -15.12 0.50
C LEU A 111 6.31 -14.68 0.84
N TRP A 112 5.77 -13.70 0.11
CA TRP A 112 4.38 -13.29 0.27
C TRP A 112 3.40 -14.38 -0.15
N GLN A 113 3.67 -15.08 -1.25
CA GLN A 113 2.84 -16.21 -1.71
C GLN A 113 2.88 -17.40 -0.75
N GLU A 114 4.05 -17.76 -0.22
CA GLU A 114 4.21 -18.82 0.79
C GLU A 114 3.47 -18.48 2.10
N ALA A 115 3.33 -17.21 2.42
CA ALA A 115 2.53 -16.72 3.54
C ALA A 115 1.02 -16.65 3.23
N GLY A 116 0.59 -17.09 2.04
CA GLY A 116 -0.82 -17.12 1.64
C GLY A 116 -1.36 -15.82 1.07
N HIS A 117 -0.49 -14.88 0.71
CA HIS A 117 -0.87 -13.62 0.10
C HIS A 117 -0.83 -13.67 -1.43
N LEU A 118 -1.74 -12.96 -2.07
CA LEU A 118 -1.59 -12.61 -3.48
C LEU A 118 -0.61 -11.44 -3.61
N SER A 119 0.56 -11.67 -4.19
CA SER A 119 1.54 -10.62 -4.49
C SER A 119 1.28 -10.00 -5.85
N ILE A 120 1.18 -8.68 -5.92
CA ILE A 120 0.96 -7.91 -7.16
C ILE A 120 2.04 -6.83 -7.26
N THR A 121 2.83 -6.87 -8.32
CA THR A 121 3.73 -5.76 -8.68
C THR A 121 2.96 -4.73 -9.50
N VAL A 122 2.95 -3.50 -9.02
CA VAL A 122 2.31 -2.34 -9.66
C VAL A 122 3.39 -1.56 -10.40
N MET A 123 3.22 -1.40 -11.70
CA MET A 123 4.21 -0.77 -12.57
C MET A 123 3.95 0.74 -12.74
N GLY A 124 4.98 1.49 -13.11
CA GLY A 124 4.82 2.90 -13.48
C GLY A 124 3.80 3.14 -14.59
N ALA A 125 3.61 2.18 -15.51
CA ALA A 125 2.58 2.24 -16.56
C ALA A 125 1.15 2.22 -15.99
N ASP A 126 0.90 1.51 -14.89
CA ASP A 126 -0.42 1.45 -14.25
C ASP A 126 -0.87 2.82 -13.72
N LEU A 127 0.09 3.68 -13.37
CA LEU A 127 -0.16 5.06 -12.95
C LEU A 127 -0.81 5.89 -14.06
N ALA A 128 -0.44 5.65 -15.32
CA ALA A 128 -1.01 6.37 -16.48
C ALA A 128 -2.50 6.04 -16.68
N GLU A 129 -2.94 4.86 -16.22
CA GLU A 129 -4.32 4.39 -16.28
C GLU A 129 -5.06 4.53 -14.94
N ASP A 130 -4.57 5.38 -14.03
CA ASP A 130 -5.10 5.54 -12.68
C ASP A 130 -5.30 4.20 -11.94
N PHE A 131 -4.39 3.25 -12.16
CA PHE A 131 -4.36 1.92 -11.53
C PHE A 131 -5.61 1.05 -11.79
N ARG A 132 -6.44 1.36 -12.80
CA ARG A 132 -7.72 0.67 -13.04
C ARG A 132 -7.60 -0.84 -13.11
N THR A 133 -6.60 -1.34 -13.82
CA THR A 133 -6.36 -2.78 -13.99
C THR A 133 -5.99 -3.44 -12.66
N VAL A 134 -5.08 -2.83 -11.91
CA VAL A 134 -4.64 -3.30 -10.59
C VAL A 134 -5.80 -3.30 -9.60
N VAL A 135 -6.51 -2.17 -9.49
CA VAL A 135 -7.67 -2.03 -8.59
C VAL A 135 -8.75 -3.06 -8.91
N ALA A 136 -9.06 -3.28 -10.20
CA ALA A 136 -10.01 -4.30 -10.62
C ALA A 136 -9.57 -5.71 -10.22
N ALA A 137 -8.28 -6.02 -10.31
CA ALA A 137 -7.74 -7.31 -9.88
C ALA A 137 -7.88 -7.50 -8.36
N VAL A 138 -7.53 -6.49 -7.55
CA VAL A 138 -7.68 -6.53 -6.09
C VAL A 138 -9.15 -6.67 -5.68
N VAL A 139 -10.06 -5.91 -6.30
CA VAL A 139 -11.51 -6.00 -6.03
C VAL A 139 -12.07 -7.39 -6.35
N ARG A 140 -11.68 -7.97 -7.49
CA ARG A 140 -12.10 -9.35 -7.85
C ARG A 140 -11.63 -10.35 -6.80
N HIS A 141 -10.36 -10.25 -6.38
CA HIS A 141 -9.79 -11.15 -5.39
C HIS A 141 -10.47 -10.98 -4.01
N ASP A 142 -10.68 -9.73 -3.58
CA ASP A 142 -11.39 -9.44 -2.34
C ASP A 142 -12.81 -10.03 -2.31
N ARG A 143 -13.54 -9.91 -3.42
CA ARG A 143 -14.88 -10.53 -3.56
C ARG A 143 -14.82 -12.05 -3.46
N ALA A 144 -13.85 -12.68 -4.11
CA ALA A 144 -13.67 -14.14 -4.07
C ALA A 144 -13.36 -14.64 -2.65
N VAL A 145 -12.45 -13.95 -1.94
CA VAL A 145 -12.11 -14.27 -0.54
C VAL A 145 -13.33 -14.12 0.37
N ARG A 146 -14.10 -13.04 0.21
CA ARG A 146 -15.34 -12.83 1.00
C ARG A 146 -16.39 -13.91 0.73
N ALA A 147 -16.57 -14.31 -0.52
CA ALA A 147 -17.50 -15.39 -0.87
C ALA A 147 -17.08 -16.72 -0.25
N ALA A 148 -15.77 -17.02 -0.25
CA ALA A 148 -15.24 -18.22 0.37
C ALA A 148 -15.36 -18.20 1.91
N SER A 149 -15.16 -17.03 2.54
CA SER A 149 -15.25 -16.86 4.01
C SER A 149 -16.68 -16.96 4.55
N THR A 150 -17.69 -16.69 3.73
CA THR A 150 -19.12 -16.93 4.08
C THR A 150 -19.49 -18.42 4.04
N SER A 151 -18.62 -19.26 3.47
CA SER A 151 -18.85 -20.70 3.29
C SER A 151 -17.94 -21.60 4.14
N GLY A 152 -17.07 -21.06 5.02
CA GLY A 152 -16.09 -21.82 5.80
C GLY A 152 -15.50 -21.08 7.02
N PRO A 153 -14.73 -21.77 7.91
CA PRO A 153 -14.19 -21.17 9.13
C PRO A 153 -13.14 -20.07 8.86
N ALA A 154 -13.08 -19.11 9.77
CA ALA A 154 -12.29 -17.89 9.68
C ALA A 154 -10.76 -18.11 9.56
N PRO A 155 -10.02 -17.25 8.83
CA PRO A 155 -8.57 -17.32 8.73
C PRO A 155 -7.89 -16.97 10.07
N GLN A 156 -6.78 -17.64 10.35
CA GLN A 156 -6.03 -17.52 11.59
C GLN A 156 -5.32 -16.17 11.70
N ASN A 157 -5.38 -15.57 12.89
CA ASN A 157 -4.89 -14.24 13.24
C ASN A 157 -3.36 -14.09 13.11
N PHE A 158 -2.94 -12.99 12.55
CA PHE A 158 -1.56 -12.51 12.62
C PHE A 158 -1.24 -12.03 14.04
N ARG A 159 -0.13 -12.50 14.59
CA ARG A 159 0.43 -11.95 15.83
C ARG A 159 1.26 -10.70 15.49
N THR A 160 1.01 -9.65 16.25
CA THR A 160 1.79 -8.40 16.34
C THR A 160 3.23 -8.64 16.76
#